data_198152dea56c66219ff5bc0e8755c192
#
_entry.id   198152dea56c66219ff5bc0e8755c192
#
_cell.length_a   1.000
_cell.length_b   1.000
_cell.length_c   1.000
_cell.angle_alpha   90.00
_cell.angle_beta   90.00
_cell.angle_gamma   90.00
#
_symmetry.space_group_name_H-M   'P 1'
#
loop_
_entity.id
_entity.type
_entity.pdbx_description
1 polymer ?
#
loop_
_entity_poly.entity_id
_entity_poly.type
_entity_poly.pdbx_seq_one_letter_code
_entity_poly.pdbx_strand_id
1 'polypeptide(L)'
;MFNAVVVITWCFMLKMGVSDPGINMLSQGCSNYNVSSVSNFKSNLNITFGLVRTDLMNSSKHFATEQSLSGSDPVYVMFQCRDYMSEAECIACFSAASTQIRNCSVANGARVVYDGCFLRYFPGSCKLS
;
A
#
# COMPACT_ATOMS: atom_id res chain seq x y z
N MET A 1 3.92 9.47 -41.62
CA MET A 1 3.63 9.45 -41.04
C MET A 1 3.38 9.04 -40.41
N PHE A 2 3.72 8.72 -40.04
CA PHE A 2 3.44 8.53 -39.25
C PHE A 2 3.35 8.02 -38.59
N ASN A 3 3.64 7.89 -38.91
CA ASN A 3 3.50 7.65 -38.20
C ASN A 3 3.44 7.28 -37.53
N ALA A 4 3.59 7.27 -37.62
CA ALA A 4 3.36 7.14 -36.80
C ALA A 4 3.13 6.72 -36.26
N VAL A 5 3.26 6.84 -36.60
CA VAL A 5 2.81 6.66 -35.93
C VAL A 5 2.69 6.15 -35.37
N VAL A 6 2.86 6.12 -35.69
CA VAL A 6 2.53 5.92 -34.95
C VAL A 6 2.63 5.56 -34.29
N VAL A 7 2.93 5.61 -34.57
CA VAL A 7 2.79 5.65 -33.74
C VAL A 7 2.67 5.48 -32.98
N ILE A 8 2.89 5.51 -33.29
CA ILE A 8 2.61 5.62 -32.46
C ILE A 8 2.30 5.27 -31.84
N THR A 9 2.39 5.18 -32.10
CA THR A 9 1.97 5.05 -31.26
C THR A 9 1.89 4.59 -30.64
N TRP A 10 2.11 4.47 -30.89
CA TRP A 10 1.94 4.30 -29.97
C TRP A 10 1.95 3.84 -29.16
N CYS A 11 2.19 3.88 -29.29
CA CYS A 11 2.06 3.75 -28.29
C CYS A 11 1.88 3.45 -27.67
N PHE A 12 2.04 3.33 -27.88
CA PHE A 12 1.76 3.23 -27.00
C PHE A 12 1.61 2.61 -26.39
N MET A 13 1.77 2.53 -26.77
CA MET A 13 1.56 2.11 -26.02
C MET A 13 1.67 1.61 -25.47
N LEU A 14 2.08 1.51 -25.51
CA LEU A 14 2.08 1.29 -24.71
C LEU A 14 2.04 0.97 -24.03
N LYS A 15 2.37 0.97 -24.10
CA LYS A 15 2.24 0.85 -23.26
C LYS A 15 2.03 0.55 -22.65
N MET A 16 2.19 0.28 -22.58
CA MET A 16 1.83 -0.03 -21.91
C MET A 16 1.92 -0.44 -21.33
N GLY A 17 1.87 -0.85 -21.57
CA GLY A 17 1.80 -1.40 -20.88
C GLY A 17 2.47 -1.43 -19.92
N VAL A 18 2.81 -1.01 -19.92
CA VAL A 18 3.39 -0.95 -19.07
C VAL A 18 3.22 -1.30 -18.05
N SER A 19 3.51 -1.53 -18.05
CA SER A 19 3.12 -2.31 -17.14
C SER A 19 2.70 -1.65 -15.94
N ASP A 20 1.61 -1.86 -15.70
CA ASP A 20 0.96 -1.62 -14.52
C ASP A 20 1.64 -2.39 -13.43
N PRO A 21 2.27 -1.79 -12.44
CA PRO A 21 3.09 -2.48 -11.47
C PRO A 21 2.25 -3.27 -10.45
N GLY A 22 1.34 -4.10 -10.94
CA GLY A 22 0.60 -5.00 -10.08
C GLY A 22 -0.40 -4.30 -9.20
N ILE A 23 -1.10 -3.31 -9.72
CA ILE A 23 -2.12 -2.60 -8.95
C ILE A 23 -3.55 -2.91 -9.39
N ASN A 24 -3.77 -4.10 -9.89
CA ASN A 24 -5.12 -4.59 -10.11
C ASN A 24 -5.68 -5.06 -8.76
N MET A 25 -6.75 -4.46 -8.32
CA MET A 25 -7.32 -4.78 -7.02
C MET A 25 -8.01 -6.15 -7.03
N LEU A 26 -7.60 -7.00 -6.12
CA LEU A 26 -8.20 -8.33 -5.95
C LEU A 26 -9.18 -8.35 -4.79
N SER A 27 -8.91 -7.58 -3.73
CA SER A 27 -9.73 -7.60 -2.53
C SER A 27 -9.47 -6.34 -1.71
N GLN A 28 -10.50 -5.92 -0.99
CA GLN A 28 -10.40 -4.80 -0.06
C GLN A 28 -11.40 -5.04 1.07
N GLY A 29 -11.01 -4.66 2.28
CA GLY A 29 -11.91 -4.81 3.42
C GLY A 29 -11.57 -3.82 4.51
N CYS A 30 -12.61 -3.38 5.23
CA CYS A 30 -12.48 -2.52 6.40
C CYS A 30 -13.09 -3.25 7.59
N SER A 31 -12.50 -3.06 8.79
CA SER A 31 -13.08 -3.63 9.99
C SER A 31 -14.41 -2.95 10.31
N ASN A 32 -15.22 -3.59 11.19
CA ASN A 32 -16.51 -3.03 11.60
C ASN A 32 -16.39 -2.11 12.80
N TYR A 33 -15.19 -1.93 13.36
CA TYR A 33 -14.98 -1.11 14.54
C TYR A 33 -14.20 0.13 14.18
N ASN A 34 -14.61 1.25 14.78
CA ASN A 34 -13.97 2.54 14.55
C ASN A 34 -12.93 2.82 15.62
N VAL A 35 -11.98 3.70 15.29
CA VAL A 35 -10.96 4.15 16.25
C VAL A 35 -11.59 5.03 17.33
N SER A 36 -10.89 5.13 18.48
CA SER A 36 -11.34 5.97 19.58
C SER A 36 -10.99 7.44 19.36
N SER A 37 -9.80 7.70 18.85
CA SER A 37 -9.33 9.06 18.59
C SER A 37 -8.85 9.16 17.16
N VAL A 38 -9.58 9.91 16.34
CA VAL A 38 -9.26 10.05 14.93
C VAL A 38 -7.90 10.71 14.76
N SER A 39 -7.57 11.72 15.56
CA SER A 39 -6.30 12.41 15.42
C SER A 39 -5.12 11.51 15.76
N ASN A 40 -5.20 10.74 16.86
CA ASN A 40 -4.14 9.80 17.21
C ASN A 40 -3.99 8.72 16.16
N PHE A 41 -5.11 8.20 15.66
CA PHE A 41 -5.09 7.17 14.64
C PHE A 41 -4.43 7.67 13.36
N LYS A 42 -4.82 8.84 12.88
CA LYS A 42 -4.25 9.38 11.64
C LYS A 42 -2.77 9.67 11.78
N SER A 43 -2.35 10.19 12.93
CA SER A 43 -0.95 10.43 13.21
C SER A 43 -0.16 9.12 13.18
N ASN A 44 -0.66 8.10 13.89
CA ASN A 44 -0.01 6.79 13.93
C ASN A 44 0.05 6.15 12.55
N LEU A 45 -1.03 6.26 11.77
CA LEU A 45 -1.07 5.69 10.43
C LEU A 45 -0.04 6.36 9.52
N ASN A 46 0.04 7.70 9.56
CA ASN A 46 0.99 8.44 8.75
C ASN A 46 2.43 8.08 9.11
N ILE A 47 2.72 8.00 10.40
CA ILE A 47 4.06 7.63 10.88
C ILE A 47 4.41 6.23 10.40
N THR A 48 3.50 5.28 10.58
CA THR A 48 3.75 3.89 10.25
C THR A 48 3.95 3.69 8.75
N PHE A 49 3.12 4.35 7.93
CA PHE A 49 3.27 4.26 6.48
C PHE A 49 4.58 4.88 6.03
N GLY A 50 5.01 5.99 6.67
CA GLY A 50 6.31 6.58 6.38
C GLY A 50 7.46 5.64 6.70
N LEU A 51 7.36 4.91 7.80
CA LEU A 51 8.38 3.94 8.19
C LEU A 51 8.45 2.77 7.21
N VAL A 52 7.30 2.27 6.75
CA VAL A 52 7.26 1.20 5.76
C VAL A 52 7.94 1.67 4.46
N ARG A 53 7.60 2.88 4.02
CA ARG A 53 8.21 3.42 2.80
C ARG A 53 9.73 3.51 2.94
N THR A 54 10.21 3.97 4.08
CA THR A 54 11.64 4.05 4.33
C THR A 54 12.29 2.67 4.30
N ASP A 55 11.64 1.68 4.90
CA ASP A 55 12.14 0.30 4.88
C ASP A 55 12.28 -0.21 3.45
N LEU A 56 11.26 0.01 2.62
CA LEU A 56 11.29 -0.46 1.25
C LEU A 56 12.39 0.22 0.44
N MET A 57 12.65 1.50 0.72
CA MET A 57 13.66 2.25 -0.02
C MET A 57 15.08 1.87 0.40
N ASN A 58 15.28 1.47 1.65
CA ASN A 58 16.63 1.28 2.18
C ASN A 58 17.09 -0.17 2.19
N SER A 59 16.18 -1.12 2.19
CA SER A 59 16.56 -2.52 2.40
C SER A 59 16.43 -3.38 1.16
N SER A 60 15.81 -2.90 0.11
CA SER A 60 15.52 -3.67 -1.11
C SER A 60 14.73 -4.94 -0.82
N LYS A 61 14.03 -4.96 0.29
CA LYS A 61 13.18 -6.09 0.64
C LYS A 61 11.79 -5.91 0.06
N HIS A 62 11.08 -7.02 -0.06
CA HIS A 62 9.71 -7.01 -0.57
C HIS A 62 8.70 -7.14 0.55
N PHE A 63 9.14 -6.91 1.78
CA PHE A 63 8.32 -7.11 2.97
C PHE A 63 8.73 -6.10 4.04
N ALA A 64 7.74 -5.53 4.72
CA ALA A 64 8.00 -4.62 5.84
C ALA A 64 6.85 -4.69 6.85
N THR A 65 7.20 -4.63 8.13
CA THR A 65 6.23 -4.47 9.21
C THR A 65 6.69 -3.31 10.07
N GLU A 66 5.75 -2.48 10.47
CA GLU A 66 6.04 -1.33 11.32
C GLU A 66 4.88 -1.09 12.27
N GLN A 67 5.15 -0.30 13.30
CA GLN A 67 4.12 0.03 14.28
C GLN A 67 4.34 1.42 14.83
N SER A 68 3.25 2.04 15.27
CA SER A 68 3.28 3.29 16.00
C SER A 68 2.28 3.19 17.15
N LEU A 69 2.78 3.37 18.38
CA LEU A 69 2.03 3.07 19.59
C LEU A 69 1.65 4.32 20.38
N SER A 70 1.80 5.50 19.80
CA SER A 70 1.49 6.76 20.49
C SER A 70 -0.02 6.90 20.71
N GLY A 71 -0.39 7.23 21.94
CA GLY A 71 -1.77 7.54 22.25
C GLY A 71 -2.68 6.33 22.27
N SER A 72 -3.96 6.56 22.01
CA SER A 72 -5.00 5.58 22.28
C SER A 72 -5.27 4.61 21.13
N ASP A 73 -4.81 4.91 19.92
CA ASP A 73 -5.12 4.08 18.77
C ASP A 73 -3.83 3.66 18.06
N PRO A 74 -3.13 2.66 18.63
CA PRO A 74 -1.92 2.18 18.01
C PRO A 74 -2.20 1.52 16.66
N VAL A 75 -1.23 1.63 15.75
CA VAL A 75 -1.36 1.08 14.40
C VAL A 75 -0.19 0.15 14.14
N TYR A 76 -0.52 -1.04 13.68
CA TYR A 76 0.44 -2.03 13.19
C TYR A 76 0.21 -2.21 11.71
N VAL A 77 1.28 -2.21 10.93
CA VAL A 77 1.19 -2.33 9.47
C VAL A 77 2.04 -3.50 8.99
N MET A 78 1.49 -4.24 8.05
CA MET A 78 2.20 -5.27 7.32
C MET A 78 2.05 -4.99 5.83
N PHE A 79 3.16 -5.05 5.11
CA PHE A 79 3.16 -4.84 3.67
C PHE A 79 4.07 -5.86 3.01
N GLN A 80 3.63 -6.39 1.87
CA GLN A 80 4.43 -7.37 1.14
C GLN A 80 4.19 -7.23 -0.36
N CYS A 81 5.28 -7.28 -1.13
CA CYS A 81 5.25 -7.33 -2.59
C CYS A 81 5.57 -8.73 -3.08
N ARG A 82 5.13 -9.04 -4.28
CA ARG A 82 5.53 -10.26 -4.96
C ARG A 82 7.03 -10.22 -5.25
N ASP A 83 7.67 -11.38 -5.22
CA ASP A 83 9.12 -11.48 -5.37
C ASP A 83 9.63 -10.99 -6.72
N TYR A 84 8.79 -11.09 -7.76
CA TYR A 84 9.21 -10.71 -9.11
C TYR A 84 9.19 -9.20 -9.35
N MET A 85 8.67 -8.42 -8.41
CA MET A 85 8.59 -6.96 -8.58
C MET A 85 9.93 -6.32 -8.29
N SER A 86 10.29 -5.31 -9.09
CA SER A 86 11.47 -4.50 -8.79
C SER A 86 11.21 -3.64 -7.56
N GLU A 87 12.28 -3.06 -7.02
CA GLU A 87 12.15 -2.14 -5.89
C GLU A 87 11.22 -0.98 -6.24
N ALA A 88 11.40 -0.39 -7.42
CA ALA A 88 10.56 0.72 -7.85
C ALA A 88 9.10 0.32 -8.00
N GLU A 89 8.85 -0.86 -8.53
CA GLU A 89 7.48 -1.37 -8.68
C GLU A 89 6.84 -1.63 -7.31
N CYS A 90 7.63 -2.16 -6.38
CA CYS A 90 7.15 -2.44 -5.04
C CYS A 90 6.75 -1.15 -4.33
N ILE A 91 7.57 -0.10 -4.44
CA ILE A 91 7.27 1.20 -3.84
C ILE A 91 6.04 1.81 -4.49
N ALA A 92 5.91 1.70 -5.81
CA ALA A 92 4.74 2.21 -6.51
C ALA A 92 3.46 1.49 -6.07
N CYS A 93 3.53 0.17 -5.90
CA CYS A 93 2.40 -0.61 -5.42
C CYS A 93 2.02 -0.20 -3.99
N PHE A 94 3.02 0.01 -3.14
CA PHE A 94 2.77 0.51 -1.78
C PHE A 94 2.09 1.88 -1.81
N SER A 95 2.54 2.78 -2.67
CA SER A 95 1.94 4.12 -2.78
C SER A 95 0.47 4.04 -3.17
N ALA A 96 0.15 3.19 -4.15
CA ALA A 96 -1.23 2.99 -4.55
C ALA A 96 -2.07 2.39 -3.43
N ALA A 97 -1.53 1.37 -2.76
CA ALA A 97 -2.24 0.68 -1.68
C ALA A 97 -2.47 1.60 -0.48
N SER A 98 -1.46 2.41 -0.13
CA SER A 98 -1.59 3.31 1.02
C SER A 98 -2.62 4.41 0.79
N THR A 99 -2.80 4.82 -0.45
CA THR A 99 -3.85 5.77 -0.81
C THR A 99 -5.22 5.11 -0.76
N GLN A 100 -5.33 3.92 -1.35
CA GLN A 100 -6.59 3.21 -1.45
C GLN A 100 -7.12 2.78 -0.07
N ILE A 101 -6.23 2.32 0.81
CA ILE A 101 -6.66 1.79 2.11
C ILE A 101 -7.27 2.87 3.00
N ARG A 102 -6.96 4.14 2.74
CA ARG A 102 -7.53 5.25 3.51
C ARG A 102 -9.02 5.44 3.25
N ASN A 103 -9.57 4.80 2.23
CA ASN A 103 -11.01 4.81 1.99
C ASN A 103 -11.78 4.09 3.09
N CYS A 104 -11.10 3.32 3.95
CA CYS A 104 -11.72 2.75 5.14
C CYS A 104 -11.96 3.78 6.24
N SER A 105 -11.49 5.00 6.05
CA SER A 105 -11.76 6.15 6.92
C SER A 105 -11.28 5.89 8.35
N VAL A 106 -12.22 5.81 9.30
CA VAL A 106 -11.88 5.67 10.72
C VAL A 106 -11.98 4.23 11.22
N ALA A 107 -12.08 3.26 10.32
CA ALA A 107 -12.03 1.86 10.72
C ALA A 107 -10.67 1.55 11.35
N ASN A 108 -10.65 0.77 12.42
CA ASN A 108 -9.42 0.50 13.15
C ASN A 108 -8.55 -0.57 12.48
N GLY A 109 -9.05 -1.23 11.45
CA GLY A 109 -8.30 -2.19 10.67
C GLY A 109 -8.77 -2.19 9.23
N ALA A 110 -7.86 -2.49 8.31
CA ALA A 110 -8.20 -2.53 6.90
C ALA A 110 -7.15 -3.32 6.12
N ARG A 111 -7.54 -3.78 4.94
CA ARG A 111 -6.62 -4.45 4.05
C ARG A 111 -6.92 -4.08 2.60
N VAL A 112 -5.88 -4.07 1.80
CA VAL A 112 -5.97 -3.92 0.35
C VAL A 112 -5.07 -4.98 -0.26
N VAL A 113 -5.60 -5.77 -1.17
CA VAL A 113 -4.84 -6.79 -1.87
C VAL A 113 -4.87 -6.46 -3.36
N TYR A 114 -3.69 -6.15 -3.88
CA TYR A 114 -3.49 -6.01 -5.31
C TYR A 114 -2.81 -7.28 -5.84
N ASP A 115 -2.80 -7.46 -7.15
CA ASP A 115 -2.12 -8.62 -7.71
C ASP A 115 -0.61 -8.59 -7.48
N GLY A 116 -0.04 -7.41 -7.22
CA GLY A 116 1.40 -7.26 -6.99
C GLY A 116 1.81 -7.04 -5.55
N CYS A 117 0.90 -6.63 -4.67
CA CYS A 117 1.26 -6.36 -3.28
C CYS A 117 0.04 -6.43 -2.36
N PHE A 118 0.33 -6.51 -1.08
CA PHE A 118 -0.68 -6.63 -0.03
C PHE A 118 -0.34 -5.65 1.09
N LEU A 119 -1.34 -4.86 1.50
CA LEU A 119 -1.18 -3.92 2.61
C LEU A 119 -2.29 -4.14 3.62
N ARG A 120 -1.91 -4.16 4.89
CA ARG A 120 -2.87 -4.31 5.97
C ARG A 120 -2.44 -3.48 7.16
N TYR A 121 -3.39 -2.79 7.81
CA TYR A 121 -3.14 -2.25 9.13
C TYR A 121 -4.19 -2.81 10.10
N PHE A 122 -3.82 -2.87 11.37
CA PHE A 122 -4.69 -3.43 12.40
C PHE A 122 -4.31 -2.84 13.77
N PRO A 123 -5.24 -2.89 14.74
CA PRO A 123 -4.95 -2.36 16.07
C PRO A 123 -4.07 -3.32 16.86
N GLY A 124 -3.44 -2.81 17.90
CA GLY A 124 -2.50 -3.60 18.69
C GLY A 124 -3.09 -4.83 19.35
N SER A 125 -4.40 -4.88 19.50
CA SER A 125 -5.06 -6.03 20.10
C SER A 125 -5.22 -7.20 19.13
N CYS A 126 -5.01 -6.97 17.84
CA CYS A 126 -5.14 -7.98 16.80
C CYS A 126 -3.77 -8.55 16.49
N LYS A 127 -3.47 -9.72 16.98
CA LYS A 127 -2.17 -10.33 16.76
C LYS A 127 -2.15 -11.10 15.44
N LEU A 128 -0.99 -11.04 14.81
CA LEU A 128 -0.73 -11.91 13.68
C LEU A 128 -0.50 -13.30 14.20
N SER A 129 -1.20 -14.21 13.67
CA SER A 129 -1.02 -15.60 14.05
C SER A 129 -1.01 -16.46 12.83
#